data_ca4a14b42e8ee3a87c8b5fb7c5962122
#
_entry.id   ca4a14b42e8ee3a87c8b5fb7c5962122
#
_cell.length_a   1.000
_cell.length_b   1.000
_cell.length_c   1.000
_cell.angle_alpha   90.00
_cell.angle_beta   90.00
_cell.angle_gamma   90.00
#
_symmetry.space_group_name_H-M   'P 1'
#
loop_
_entity.id
_entity.type
_entity.pdbx_description
1 polymer ?
#
loop_
_entity_poly.entity_id
_entity_poly.type
_entity_poly.pdbx_seq_one_letter_code
_entity_poly.pdbx_strand_id
1 'polypeptide(L)'
;GAPIIVTRPVVELPKYDIKKLMEQYPSAISVQAPVKGQLIWQYDVDDDSTAPVVGTETQAGKPVAYIQTYYGIEPVPAAIDGRIIAVTCRQGDMVAKGEILALIQ
;
A
#
# COMPACT_ATOMS: atom_id res chain seq x y z
N GLY A 1 -24.06 -26.44 5.99
CA GLY A 1 -23.78 -26.02 5.88
C GLY A 1 -23.34 -25.24 5.55
N ALA A 2 -23.26 -24.84 5.61
CA ALA A 2 -22.96 -24.17 5.36
C ALA A 2 -22.17 -23.58 5.30
N PRO A 3 -21.80 -23.23 5.20
CA PRO A 3 -21.06 -22.66 5.15
C PRO A 3 -20.53 -21.75 5.09
N ILE A 4 -20.29 -21.46 5.19
CA ILE A 4 -19.88 -20.70 5.11
C ILE A 4 -19.18 -20.10 4.90
N ILE A 5 -18.94 -19.75 4.71
CA ILE A 5 -18.41 -19.12 4.43
C ILE A 5 -17.98 -18.30 4.57
N VAL A 6 -17.68 -17.88 4.75
CA VAL A 6 -17.24 -17.10 4.86
C VAL A 6 -16.68 -16.49 4.91
N THR A 7 -16.61 -16.12 4.70
CA THR A 7 -16.15 -15.48 4.60
C THR A 7 -15.67 -14.58 4.94
N ARG A 8 -14.96 -14.20 5.00
CA ARG A 8 -14.33 -13.36 5.28
C ARG A 8 -14.39 -12.40 4.78
N PRO A 9 -14.40 -11.78 5.11
CA PRO A 9 -14.70 -10.60 4.68
C PRO A 9 -13.59 -9.90 4.34
N VAL A 10 -13.26 -10.07 3.33
CA VAL A 10 -12.34 -9.34 2.96
C VAL A 10 -12.84 -8.14 2.67
N VAL A 11 -12.56 -7.25 3.26
CA VAL A 11 -12.80 -6.08 2.95
C VAL A 11 -11.88 -5.65 2.01
N GLU A 12 -12.08 -5.82 0.87
CA GLU A 12 -11.36 -5.19 -0.04
C GLU A 12 -11.76 -3.83 -0.05
N LEU A 13 -10.89 -2.91 0.13
CA LEU A 13 -11.15 -1.56 -0.10
C LEU A 13 -11.25 -1.39 -1.57
N PRO A 14 -12.42 -1.15 -2.07
CA PRO A 14 -12.58 -1.00 -3.50
C PRO A 14 -11.79 0.19 -3.97
N LYS A 15 -11.29 0.13 -5.17
CA LYS A 15 -10.45 1.19 -5.69
C LYS A 15 -11.16 2.53 -5.79
N TYR A 16 -12.47 2.54 -5.92
CA TYR A 16 -13.18 3.81 -5.98
C TYR A 16 -13.13 4.57 -4.65
N ASP A 17 -12.81 3.90 -3.57
CA ASP A 17 -12.66 4.60 -2.29
C ASP A 17 -11.46 5.52 -2.30
N ILE A 18 -10.52 5.27 -3.18
CA ILE A 18 -9.36 6.15 -3.32
C ILE A 18 -9.79 7.55 -3.71
N LYS A 19 -10.76 7.68 -4.60
CA LYS A 19 -11.28 8.99 -4.96
C LYS A 19 -11.86 9.73 -3.78
N LYS A 20 -12.63 9.04 -2.96
CA LYS A 20 -13.20 9.65 -1.77
C LYS A 20 -12.11 10.09 -0.81
N LEU A 21 -11.11 9.28 -0.63
CA LEU A 21 -10.01 9.62 0.26
C LEU A 21 -9.24 10.83 -0.27
N MET A 22 -9.01 10.90 -1.56
CA MET A 22 -8.32 12.04 -2.13
C MET A 22 -9.14 13.32 -2.05
N GLU A 23 -10.44 13.23 -2.13
CA GLU A 23 -11.31 14.38 -1.94
C GLU A 23 -11.31 14.82 -0.48
N GLN A 24 -11.26 13.88 0.43
CA GLN A 24 -11.26 14.17 1.86
C GLN A 24 -9.91 14.74 2.30
N TYR A 25 -8.83 14.34 1.65
CA TYR A 25 -7.48 14.78 1.97
C TYR A 25 -6.82 15.35 0.73
N PRO A 26 -7.24 16.55 0.30
CA PRO A 26 -6.78 17.08 -0.99
C PRO A 26 -5.28 17.37 -1.04
N SER A 27 -4.64 17.50 0.09
CA SER A 27 -3.18 17.71 0.09
C SER A 27 -2.40 16.42 0.22
N ALA A 28 -3.06 15.28 0.24
CA ALA A 28 -2.35 14.01 0.35
C ALA A 28 -1.62 13.69 -0.94
N ILE A 29 -0.48 13.02 -0.80
CA ILE A 29 0.33 12.58 -1.92
C ILE A 29 0.17 11.07 -2.05
N SER A 30 -0.07 10.59 -3.25
CA SER A 30 -0.21 9.16 -3.46
C SER A 30 1.15 8.49 -3.59
N VAL A 31 1.25 7.28 -3.04
CA VAL A 31 2.37 6.40 -3.26
C VAL A 31 1.94 5.46 -4.36
N GLN A 32 2.66 5.47 -5.47
CA GLN A 32 2.27 4.69 -6.65
C GLN A 32 3.32 3.66 -6.98
N ALA A 33 2.89 2.53 -7.51
CA ALA A 33 3.82 1.48 -7.92
C ALA A 33 4.63 1.96 -9.13
N PRO A 34 5.96 1.92 -9.06
CA PRO A 34 6.79 2.35 -10.19
C PRO A 34 6.81 1.32 -11.31
N VAL A 35 6.49 0.09 -11.00
CA VAL A 35 6.49 -1.02 -11.97
C VAL A 35 5.39 -1.99 -11.58
N LYS A 36 5.03 -2.86 -12.50
CA LYS A 36 4.07 -3.92 -12.24
C LYS A 36 4.76 -5.04 -11.47
N GLY A 37 4.10 -5.61 -10.52
CA GLY A 37 4.62 -6.76 -9.77
C GLY A 37 3.86 -7.03 -8.49
N GLN A 38 4.48 -7.81 -7.61
CA GLN A 38 3.87 -8.17 -6.34
C GLN A 38 4.30 -7.20 -5.25
N LEU A 39 3.35 -6.64 -4.56
CA LEU A 39 3.63 -5.66 -3.52
C LEU A 39 4.16 -6.31 -2.27
N ILE A 40 5.29 -5.80 -1.79
CA ILE A 40 5.87 -6.19 -0.52
C ILE A 40 6.05 -4.91 0.28
N TRP A 41 5.26 -4.77 1.35
CA TRP A 41 5.44 -3.62 2.24
C TRP A 41 6.73 -3.82 3.04
N GLN A 42 7.41 -2.73 3.30
CA GLN A 42 8.60 -2.81 4.12
C GLN A 42 8.19 -3.22 5.53
N TYR A 43 8.91 -4.12 6.14
CA TYR A 43 8.61 -4.60 7.47
C TYR A 43 9.90 -5.06 8.16
N ASP A 44 9.82 -5.20 9.45
CA ASP A 44 10.90 -5.74 10.24
C ASP A 44 10.89 -7.25 10.04
N VAL A 45 12.03 -7.83 9.76
CA VAL A 45 12.12 -9.26 9.54
C VAL A 45 11.76 -10.08 10.76
N ASP A 46 11.81 -9.48 11.93
CA ASP A 46 11.47 -10.16 13.16
C ASP A 46 10.00 -10.00 13.54
N ASP A 47 9.22 -9.35 12.70
CA ASP A 47 7.83 -9.07 13.02
C ASP A 47 6.95 -9.57 11.88
N ASP A 48 6.02 -10.42 12.18
CA ASP A 48 5.08 -10.93 11.19
C ASP A 48 4.04 -9.92 10.75
N SER A 49 3.92 -8.83 11.44
CA SER A 49 3.02 -7.78 11.09
C SER A 49 3.65 -7.02 9.94
N THR A 50 3.25 -7.30 8.75
CA THR A 50 3.99 -6.92 7.58
C THR A 50 3.44 -5.71 6.84
N ALA A 51 2.30 -5.23 7.17
CA ALA A 51 1.76 -4.06 6.48
C ALA A 51 1.98 -2.82 7.31
N PRO A 52 2.28 -1.69 6.69
CA PRO A 52 2.36 -0.46 7.45
C PRO A 52 0.98 -0.11 7.96
N VAL A 53 0.93 0.47 9.12
CA VAL A 53 -0.33 0.93 9.64
C VAL A 53 -0.48 2.40 9.39
N VAL A 54 -1.71 2.84 9.35
CA VAL A 54 -2.02 4.26 9.24
C VAL A 54 -1.37 4.97 10.44
N GLY A 55 -0.71 6.07 10.16
CA GLY A 55 0.04 6.82 11.17
C GLY A 55 1.54 6.59 11.12
N THR A 56 2.01 5.60 10.35
CA THR A 56 3.44 5.35 10.22
C THR A 56 4.13 6.52 9.55
N GLU A 57 5.23 6.94 10.09
CA GLU A 57 5.98 8.07 9.53
C GLU A 57 6.76 7.65 8.31
N THR A 58 6.84 8.55 7.35
CA THR A 58 7.60 8.34 6.11
C THR A 58 8.68 9.40 5.98
N GLN A 59 9.69 9.09 5.19
CA GLN A 59 10.75 10.05 4.89
C GLN A 59 10.97 10.07 3.39
N ALA A 60 11.03 11.26 2.84
CA ALA A 60 11.22 11.45 1.40
C ALA A 60 12.43 10.67 0.91
N GLY A 61 12.26 9.92 -0.15
CA GLY A 61 13.33 9.13 -0.75
C GLY A 61 13.56 7.79 -0.11
N LYS A 62 12.97 7.51 1.05
CA LYS A 62 13.14 6.20 1.66
C LYS A 62 12.01 5.26 1.27
N PRO A 63 12.30 3.99 1.05
CA PRO A 63 11.27 3.07 0.60
C PRO A 63 10.21 2.85 1.68
N VAL A 64 8.97 2.80 1.27
CA VAL A 64 7.86 2.37 2.12
C VAL A 64 7.41 0.97 1.74
N ALA A 65 7.80 0.52 0.56
CA ALA A 65 7.41 -0.78 0.06
C ALA A 65 8.37 -1.20 -1.04
N TYR A 66 8.22 -2.40 -1.53
CA TYR A 66 8.98 -2.93 -2.65
C TYR A 66 8.04 -3.65 -3.60
N ILE A 67 8.40 -3.70 -4.86
CA ILE A 67 7.64 -4.47 -5.84
C ILE A 67 8.55 -5.59 -6.34
N GLN A 68 8.12 -6.81 -6.17
CA GLN A 68 8.85 -7.95 -6.67
C GLN A 68 8.44 -8.19 -8.11
N THR A 69 9.41 -8.16 -9.01
CA THR A 69 9.19 -8.39 -10.44
C THR A 69 9.93 -9.64 -10.87
N TYR A 70 9.76 -9.99 -12.12
CA TYR A 70 10.53 -11.10 -12.69
C TYR A 70 12.04 -10.83 -12.63
N TYR A 71 12.44 -9.56 -12.68
CA TYR A 71 13.84 -9.19 -12.74
C TYR A 71 14.44 -8.81 -11.39
N GLY A 72 13.68 -8.81 -10.34
CA GLY A 72 14.18 -8.44 -9.02
C GLY A 72 13.19 -7.60 -8.24
N ILE A 73 13.71 -6.90 -7.26
CA ILE A 73 12.90 -6.12 -6.33
C ILE A 73 13.16 -4.64 -6.57
N GLU A 74 12.09 -3.88 -6.80
CA GLU A 74 12.17 -2.44 -7.01
C GLU A 74 11.65 -1.70 -5.80
N PRO A 75 12.38 -0.74 -5.26
CA PRO A 75 11.90 0.04 -4.12
C PRO A 75 10.81 1.03 -4.54
N VAL A 76 9.91 1.29 -3.62
CA VAL A 76 8.86 2.29 -3.80
C VAL A 76 9.14 3.39 -2.78
N PRO A 77 9.76 4.49 -3.19
CA PRO A 77 10.12 5.54 -2.24
C PRO A 77 8.94 6.43 -1.91
N ALA A 78 8.95 6.95 -0.70
CA ALA A 78 7.99 8.00 -0.34
C ALA A 78 8.41 9.30 -1.02
N ALA A 79 7.45 10.07 -1.46
CA ALA A 79 7.73 11.34 -2.11
C ALA A 79 8.00 12.47 -1.12
N ILE A 80 7.47 12.35 0.08
CA ILE A 80 7.58 13.42 1.08
C ILE A 80 7.78 12.83 2.47
N ASP A 81 8.26 13.64 3.38
CA ASP A 81 8.18 13.36 4.80
C ASP A 81 6.73 13.55 5.22
N GLY A 82 6.22 12.65 5.99
CA GLY A 82 4.83 12.74 6.42
C GLY A 82 4.41 11.46 7.10
N ARG A 83 3.13 11.15 7.01
CA ARG A 83 2.57 9.95 7.60
C ARG A 83 1.63 9.28 6.63
N ILE A 84 1.58 7.96 6.71
CA ILE A 84 0.63 7.19 5.94
C ILE A 84 -0.76 7.43 6.53
N ILE A 85 -1.67 7.95 5.72
CA ILE A 85 -3.03 8.20 6.17
C ILE A 85 -4.02 7.17 5.64
N ALA A 86 -3.65 6.41 4.63
CA ALA A 86 -4.49 5.34 4.10
C ALA A 86 -3.63 4.35 3.34
N VAL A 87 -4.01 3.08 3.40
CA VAL A 87 -3.34 2.01 2.67
C VAL A 87 -4.41 1.35 1.80
N THR A 88 -4.15 1.23 0.52
CA THR A 88 -5.15 0.77 -0.44
C THR A 88 -4.83 -0.59 -1.03
N CYS A 89 -3.66 -1.13 -0.76
CA CYS A 89 -3.26 -2.46 -1.24
C CYS A 89 -2.67 -3.26 -0.09
N ARG A 90 -2.79 -4.57 -0.18
CA ARG A 90 -2.33 -5.45 0.88
C ARG A 90 -1.01 -6.08 0.53
N GLN A 91 -0.36 -6.62 1.56
CA GLN A 91 0.84 -7.42 1.38
C GLN A 91 0.56 -8.54 0.39
N GLY A 92 1.40 -8.67 -0.61
CA GLY A 92 1.30 -9.73 -1.60
C GLY A 92 0.39 -9.47 -2.79
N ASP A 93 -0.31 -8.33 -2.79
CA ASP A 93 -1.18 -8.00 -3.92
C ASP A 93 -0.38 -7.81 -5.20
N MET A 94 -0.96 -8.23 -6.30
CA MET A 94 -0.40 -7.88 -7.61
C MET A 94 -0.87 -6.50 -7.99
N VAL A 95 0.05 -5.64 -8.30
CA VAL A 95 -0.24 -4.25 -8.62
C VAL A 95 0.24 -3.90 -10.00
N ALA A 96 -0.41 -2.95 -10.62
CA ALA A 96 -0.02 -2.44 -11.93
C ALA A 96 0.87 -1.22 -11.76
N LYS A 97 1.65 -0.90 -12.77
CA LYS A 97 2.42 0.33 -12.77
C LYS A 97 1.48 1.51 -12.62
N GLY A 98 1.79 2.41 -11.71
CA GLY A 98 0.97 3.60 -11.43
C GLY A 98 -0.17 3.36 -10.46
N GLU A 99 -0.37 2.13 -10.02
CA GLU A 99 -1.46 1.85 -9.07
C GLU A 99 -1.15 2.52 -7.74
N ILE A 100 -2.17 3.12 -7.13
CA ILE A 100 -2.01 3.79 -5.84
C ILE A 100 -1.98 2.76 -4.74
N LEU A 101 -0.96 2.80 -3.92
CA LEU A 101 -0.72 1.85 -2.84
C LEU A 101 -1.08 2.43 -1.48
N ALA A 102 -0.89 3.72 -1.33
CA ALA A 102 -1.15 4.42 -0.06
C ALA A 102 -1.21 5.92 -0.31
N LEU A 103 -1.69 6.64 0.69
CA LEU A 103 -1.67 8.11 0.68
C LEU A 103 -0.85 8.58 1.87
N ILE A 104 -0.08 9.64 1.66
CA ILE A 104 0.78 10.25 2.68
C ILE A 104 0.42 11.72 2.81
N GLN A 105 0.42 12.18 4.02
CA GLN A 105 0.19 13.63 4.23
C GLN A 105 1.09 14.18 5.34
#